data_b2e5f09ce254bb6caaf17f18d45db7b6
#
_entry.id   b2e5f09ce254bb6caaf17f18d45db7b6
#
_cell.length_a   1.000
_cell.length_b   1.000
_cell.length_c   1.000
_cell.angle_alpha   90.00
_cell.angle_beta   90.00
_cell.angle_gamma   90.00
#
_symmetry.space_group_name_H-M   'P 1'
#
loop_
_entity.id
_entity.type
_entity.pdbx_description
1 polymer ?
#
loop_
_entity_poly.entity_id
_entity_poly.type
_entity_poly.pdbx_seq_one_letter_code
_entity_poly.pdbx_strand_id
1 'polypeptide(L)'
;GTTPEEKERAHKTFETIKASSPQNEVVMYMALDNRAGNAAAKASLAKLPQDSALTWYFKATLSAREGEIEFMNTVIALSECFKRDKSFVATAQNDGEFNEDIIQAAMDMSNL
;
A
#
# COMPACT_ATOMS: atom_id res chain seq x y z
N GLY A 1 -11.12 16.47 -18.97
CA GLY A 1 -12.09 15.68 -18.23
C GLY A 1 -12.23 14.28 -18.77
N THR A 2 -12.91 13.42 -18.02
CA THR A 2 -13.16 12.05 -18.43
C THR A 2 -14.43 11.96 -19.28
N THR A 3 -14.42 11.04 -20.24
CA THR A 3 -15.60 10.77 -21.06
C THR A 3 -16.59 9.89 -20.28
N PRO A 4 -17.89 9.84 -20.69
CA PRO A 4 -18.83 8.91 -20.06
C PRO A 4 -18.40 7.45 -20.15
N GLU A 5 -17.76 7.04 -21.24
CA GLU A 5 -17.27 5.67 -21.43
C GLU A 5 -16.15 5.36 -20.43
N GLU A 6 -15.26 6.31 -20.19
CA GLU A 6 -14.17 6.14 -19.22
C GLU A 6 -14.72 6.02 -17.80
N LYS A 7 -15.72 6.83 -17.44
CA LYS A 7 -16.36 6.75 -16.12
C LYS A 7 -17.07 5.42 -15.93
N GLU A 8 -17.76 4.93 -16.94
CA GLU A 8 -18.43 3.65 -16.87
C GLU A 8 -17.44 2.50 -16.75
N ARG A 9 -16.33 2.57 -17.47
CA ARG A 9 -15.27 1.55 -17.41
C ARG A 9 -14.64 1.52 -16.03
N ALA A 10 -14.34 2.68 -15.44
CA ALA A 10 -13.80 2.77 -14.09
C ALA A 10 -14.77 2.20 -13.06
N HIS A 11 -16.06 2.50 -13.20
CA HIS A 11 -17.10 1.97 -12.31
C HIS A 11 -17.16 0.44 -12.38
N LYS A 12 -17.14 -0.13 -13.58
CA LYS A 12 -17.15 -1.57 -13.76
C LYS A 12 -15.91 -2.23 -13.17
N THR A 13 -14.75 -1.61 -13.35
CA THR A 13 -13.50 -2.10 -12.77
C THR A 13 -13.60 -2.15 -11.25
N PHE A 14 -14.09 -1.08 -10.62
CA PHE A 14 -14.24 -1.02 -9.17
C PHE A 14 -15.24 -2.06 -8.65
N GLU A 15 -16.35 -2.27 -9.37
CA GLU A 15 -17.33 -3.29 -9.00
C GLU A 15 -16.72 -4.70 -9.05
N THR A 16 -15.91 -4.98 -10.07
CA THR A 16 -15.21 -6.25 -10.19
C THR A 16 -14.24 -6.46 -9.03
N ILE A 17 -13.48 -5.42 -8.66
CA ILE A 17 -12.53 -5.48 -7.55
C ILE A 17 -13.26 -5.74 -6.23
N LYS A 18 -14.37 -5.05 -5.99
CA LYS A 18 -15.16 -5.24 -4.77
C LYS A 18 -15.68 -6.66 -4.60
N ALA A 19 -15.86 -7.38 -5.70
CA ALA A 19 -16.30 -8.77 -5.65
C ALA A 19 -15.18 -9.74 -5.24
N SER A 20 -13.94 -9.25 -5.16
CA SER A 20 -12.77 -10.05 -4.78
C SER A 20 -12.65 -10.17 -3.26
N SER A 21 -11.73 -11.03 -2.79
CA SER A 21 -11.39 -11.07 -1.36
C SER A 21 -10.81 -9.73 -0.92
N PRO A 22 -10.89 -9.39 0.39
CA PRO A 22 -10.34 -8.11 0.87
C PRO A 22 -8.88 -7.89 0.51
N GLN A 23 -8.03 -8.92 0.59
CA GLN A 23 -6.63 -8.80 0.22
C GLN A 23 -6.47 -8.51 -1.27
N ASN A 24 -7.23 -9.22 -2.11
CA ASN A 24 -7.20 -9.00 -3.55
C ASN A 24 -7.71 -7.60 -3.92
N GLU A 25 -8.72 -7.10 -3.21
CA GLU A 25 -9.19 -5.72 -3.39
C GLU A 25 -8.05 -4.73 -3.25
N VAL A 26 -7.29 -4.84 -2.17
CA VAL A 26 -6.16 -3.92 -1.92
C VAL A 26 -5.15 -4.00 -3.03
N VAL A 27 -4.72 -5.21 -3.40
CA VAL A 27 -3.72 -5.42 -4.45
C VAL A 27 -4.20 -4.84 -5.79
N MET A 28 -5.44 -5.13 -6.16
CA MET A 28 -5.99 -4.70 -7.45
C MET A 28 -6.19 -3.18 -7.49
N TYR A 29 -6.66 -2.56 -6.41
CA TYR A 29 -6.77 -1.11 -6.34
C TYR A 29 -5.39 -0.43 -6.42
N MET A 30 -4.40 -0.99 -5.72
CA MET A 30 -3.03 -0.46 -5.77
C MET A 30 -2.43 -0.59 -7.17
N ALA A 31 -2.76 -1.66 -7.89
CA ALA A 31 -2.27 -1.90 -9.24
C ALA A 31 -2.77 -0.84 -10.24
N LEU A 32 -3.89 -0.19 -9.96
CA LEU A 32 -4.38 0.92 -10.79
C LEU A 32 -3.44 2.13 -10.74
N ASP A 33 -2.70 2.26 -9.65
CA ASP A 33 -1.68 3.30 -9.42
C ASP A 33 -2.18 4.70 -9.78
N ASN A 34 -3.39 5.01 -9.32
CA ASN A 34 -3.98 6.33 -9.49
C ASN A 34 -4.64 6.76 -8.18
N ARG A 35 -5.04 8.03 -8.12
CA ARG A 35 -5.59 8.61 -6.90
C ARG A 35 -6.82 7.85 -6.38
N ALA A 36 -7.74 7.51 -7.27
CA ALA A 36 -8.96 6.80 -6.89
C ALA A 36 -8.66 5.38 -6.43
N GLY A 37 -7.76 4.67 -7.13
CA GLY A 37 -7.35 3.32 -6.75
C GLY A 37 -6.65 3.30 -5.41
N ASN A 38 -5.73 4.24 -5.17
CA ASN A 38 -5.01 4.33 -3.91
C ASN A 38 -5.97 4.63 -2.73
N ALA A 39 -6.94 5.52 -2.94
CA ALA A 39 -7.94 5.83 -1.92
C ALA A 39 -8.83 4.62 -1.61
N ALA A 40 -9.24 3.88 -2.64
CA ALA A 40 -10.04 2.66 -2.47
C ALA A 40 -9.24 1.56 -1.75
N ALA A 41 -7.95 1.41 -2.08
CA ALA A 41 -7.06 0.47 -1.40
C ALA A 41 -6.95 0.80 0.09
N LYS A 42 -6.77 2.08 0.40
CA LYS A 42 -6.67 2.54 1.78
C LYS A 42 -7.94 2.20 2.59
N ALA A 43 -9.12 2.41 1.98
CA ALA A 43 -10.38 2.04 2.62
C ALA A 43 -10.49 0.53 2.82
N SER A 44 -10.03 -0.28 1.86
CA SER A 44 -10.07 -1.73 1.95
C SER A 44 -9.13 -2.30 3.01
N LEU A 45 -8.07 -1.57 3.38
CA LEU A 45 -7.15 -2.01 4.44
C LEU A 45 -7.86 -2.28 5.76
N ALA A 46 -8.95 -1.57 6.04
CA ALA A 46 -9.71 -1.75 7.27
C ALA A 46 -10.31 -3.15 7.38
N LYS A 47 -10.47 -3.86 6.27
CA LYS A 47 -11.02 -5.22 6.22
C LYS A 47 -9.97 -6.29 6.47
N LEU A 48 -8.70 -5.94 6.53
CA LEU A 48 -7.60 -6.89 6.70
C LEU A 48 -7.22 -7.03 8.16
N PRO A 49 -6.55 -8.15 8.54
CA PRO A 49 -6.00 -8.29 9.88
C PRO A 49 -5.02 -7.16 10.17
N GLN A 50 -5.24 -6.43 11.27
CA GLN A 50 -4.44 -5.25 11.59
C GLN A 50 -3.08 -5.59 12.20
N ASP A 51 -2.84 -6.86 12.51
CA ASP A 51 -1.57 -7.32 13.09
C ASP A 51 -0.72 -8.11 12.09
N SER A 52 -1.01 -8.01 10.81
CA SER A 52 -0.30 -8.71 9.74
C SER A 52 0.81 -7.84 9.16
N ALA A 53 2.00 -8.44 8.95
CA ALA A 53 3.10 -7.76 8.28
C ALA A 53 2.67 -7.24 6.89
N LEU A 54 1.91 -8.03 6.15
CA LEU A 54 1.44 -7.65 4.82
C LEU A 54 0.54 -6.41 4.88
N THR A 55 -0.37 -6.33 5.87
CA THR A 55 -1.24 -5.17 6.05
C THR A 55 -0.41 -3.91 6.27
N TRP A 56 0.62 -4.00 7.12
CA TRP A 56 1.52 -2.88 7.36
C TRP A 56 2.33 -2.51 6.13
N TYR A 57 2.72 -3.51 5.32
CA TYR A 57 3.41 -3.27 4.06
C TYR A 57 2.53 -2.46 3.10
N PHE A 58 1.26 -2.83 2.97
CA PHE A 58 0.32 -2.08 2.14
C PHE A 58 0.13 -0.65 2.65
N LYS A 59 0.03 -0.46 3.97
CA LYS A 59 -0.07 0.88 4.57
C LYS A 59 1.15 1.72 4.24
N ALA A 60 2.35 1.12 4.34
CA ALA A 60 3.60 1.81 4.01
C ALA A 60 3.64 2.22 2.53
N THR A 61 3.26 1.31 1.64
CA THR A 61 3.26 1.58 0.20
C THR A 61 2.33 2.74 -0.14
N LEU A 62 1.11 2.73 0.40
CA LEU A 62 0.14 3.80 0.13
C LEU A 62 0.60 5.14 0.71
N SER A 63 1.22 5.11 1.88
CA SER A 63 1.81 6.31 2.49
C SER A 63 2.95 6.87 1.63
N ALA A 64 3.83 5.99 1.13
CA ALA A 64 4.94 6.39 0.25
C ALA A 64 4.43 7.07 -1.02
N ARG A 65 3.32 6.63 -1.56
CA ARG A 65 2.72 7.21 -2.77
C ARG A 65 2.15 8.61 -2.54
N GLU A 66 1.89 8.98 -1.29
CA GLU A 66 1.43 10.32 -0.94
C GLU A 66 2.57 11.34 -0.86
N GLY A 67 3.83 10.89 -0.93
CA GLY A 67 4.99 11.75 -1.05
C GLY A 67 5.71 12.03 0.26
N GLU A 68 6.65 12.98 0.22
CA GLU A 68 7.56 13.28 1.34
C GLU A 68 6.84 13.76 2.59
N ILE A 69 5.68 14.37 2.47
CA ILE A 69 4.90 14.83 3.62
C ILE A 69 4.54 13.68 4.56
N GLU A 70 4.44 12.48 4.00
CA GLU A 70 4.12 11.27 4.75
C GLU A 70 5.36 10.43 5.12
N PHE A 71 6.57 11.00 5.02
CA PHE A 71 7.82 10.28 5.25
C PHE A 71 7.81 9.51 6.59
N MET A 72 7.47 10.19 7.68
CA MET A 72 7.47 9.54 9.00
C MET A 72 6.42 8.44 9.10
N ASN A 73 5.23 8.66 8.55
CA ASN A 73 4.18 7.64 8.55
C ASN A 73 4.60 6.41 7.74
N THR A 74 5.29 6.63 6.61
CA THR A 74 5.83 5.56 5.79
C THR A 74 6.87 4.75 6.57
N VAL A 75 7.80 5.42 7.24
CA VAL A 75 8.85 4.77 8.04
C VAL A 75 8.23 3.95 9.17
N ILE A 76 7.27 4.53 9.89
CA ILE A 76 6.61 3.84 11.01
C ILE A 76 5.89 2.59 10.50
N ALA A 77 5.10 2.70 9.43
CA ALA A 77 4.37 1.57 8.88
C ALA A 77 5.32 0.47 8.40
N LEU A 78 6.39 0.85 7.71
CA LEU A 78 7.36 -0.12 7.20
C LEU A 78 8.11 -0.79 8.35
N SER A 79 8.46 -0.05 9.43
CA SER A 79 9.09 -0.63 10.60
C SER A 79 8.18 -1.65 11.28
N GLU A 80 6.89 -1.37 11.39
CA GLU A 80 5.92 -2.30 11.95
C GLU A 80 5.83 -3.58 11.11
N CYS A 81 5.92 -3.45 9.78
CA CYS A 81 6.00 -4.59 8.88
C CYS A 81 7.25 -5.43 9.17
N PHE A 82 8.42 -4.81 9.25
CA PHE A 82 9.70 -5.49 9.47
C PHE A 82 9.77 -6.18 10.84
N LYS A 83 9.18 -5.56 11.87
CA LYS A 83 9.11 -6.17 13.20
C LYS A 83 8.33 -7.49 13.18
N ARG A 84 7.32 -7.58 12.34
CA ARG A 84 6.48 -8.78 12.25
C ARG A 84 7.07 -9.84 11.32
N ASP A 85 7.74 -9.40 10.26
CA ASP A 85 8.34 -10.31 9.28
C ASP A 85 9.51 -9.61 8.58
N LYS A 86 10.72 -9.92 9.03
CA LYS A 86 11.94 -9.30 8.49
C LYS A 86 12.21 -9.64 7.01
N SER A 87 11.56 -10.68 6.48
CA SER A 87 11.72 -11.02 5.07
C SER A 87 11.21 -9.93 4.14
N PHE A 88 10.35 -9.05 4.63
CA PHE A 88 9.88 -7.91 3.86
C PHE A 88 10.95 -6.85 3.57
N VAL A 89 12.10 -6.89 4.26
CA VAL A 89 13.22 -5.99 3.95
C VAL A 89 13.65 -6.18 2.49
N ALA A 90 13.88 -7.44 2.07
CA ALA A 90 14.26 -7.74 0.69
C ALA A 90 13.14 -7.33 -0.28
N THR A 91 11.89 -7.58 0.07
CA THR A 91 10.74 -7.17 -0.73
C THR A 91 10.73 -5.66 -0.96
N ALA A 92 10.92 -4.89 0.11
CA ALA A 92 10.94 -3.43 0.04
C ALA A 92 12.11 -2.92 -0.83
N GLN A 93 13.28 -3.55 -0.72
CA GLN A 93 14.45 -3.20 -1.51
C GLN A 93 14.24 -3.42 -3.00
N ASN A 94 13.44 -4.41 -3.38
CA ASN A 94 13.23 -4.79 -4.78
C ASN A 94 11.96 -4.21 -5.40
N ASP A 95 11.04 -3.69 -4.60
CA ASP A 95 9.72 -3.28 -5.06
C ASP A 95 9.70 -1.91 -5.77
N GLY A 96 10.69 -1.05 -5.48
CA GLY A 96 10.75 0.28 -6.08
C GLY A 96 9.78 1.31 -5.50
N GLU A 97 8.98 0.94 -4.52
CA GLU A 97 8.03 1.86 -3.87
C GLU A 97 8.70 2.74 -2.81
N PHE A 98 9.85 2.31 -2.27
CA PHE A 98 10.52 2.98 -1.17
C PHE A 98 11.94 3.33 -1.55
N ASN A 99 12.37 4.56 -1.21
CA ASN A 99 13.77 4.92 -1.38
C ASN A 99 14.63 4.29 -0.25
N GLU A 100 15.95 4.30 -0.44
CA GLU A 100 16.86 3.68 0.52
C GLU A 100 16.81 4.33 1.90
N ASP A 101 16.57 5.63 1.97
CA ASP A 101 16.50 6.36 3.24
C ASP A 101 15.31 5.87 4.08
N ILE A 102 14.17 5.63 3.44
CA ILE A 102 12.98 5.09 4.10
C ILE A 102 13.26 3.68 4.62
N ILE A 103 13.84 2.84 3.78
CA ILE A 103 14.12 1.44 4.15
C ILE A 103 15.11 1.40 5.32
N GLN A 104 16.18 2.17 5.25
CA GLN A 104 17.19 2.22 6.31
C GLN A 104 16.61 2.74 7.62
N ALA A 105 15.81 3.80 7.57
CA ALA A 105 15.16 4.34 8.77
C ALA A 105 14.21 3.33 9.39
N ALA A 106 13.46 2.60 8.56
CA ALA A 106 12.56 1.56 9.05
C ALA A 106 13.32 0.39 9.68
N MET A 107 14.47 0.00 9.10
CA MET A 107 15.32 -1.03 9.66
C MET A 107 15.87 -0.60 11.01
N ASP A 108 16.36 0.62 11.13
CA ASP A 108 16.88 1.17 12.38
C ASP A 108 15.80 1.19 13.46
N MET A 109 14.60 1.61 13.11
CA MET A 109 13.45 1.64 14.02
C MET A 109 13.03 0.26 14.50
N SER A 110 13.21 -0.76 13.67
CA SER A 110 12.85 -2.14 13.99
C SER A 110 14.02 -2.95 14.59
N ASN A 111 15.17 -2.33 14.77
CA ASN A 111 16.38 -2.96 15.34
C ASN A 111 16.91 -4.10 14.45
N LEU A 112 16.84 -3.93 13.16
CA LEU A 112 17.39 -4.89 12.22
C LEU A 112 18.80 -4.52 11.76
#